data_dbcbc7ce7a5c230dad627b5f22615c28
#
_entry.id   dbcbc7ce7a5c230dad627b5f22615c28
#
_cell.length_a   1.000
_cell.length_b   1.000
_cell.length_c   1.000
_cell.angle_alpha   90.00
_cell.angle_beta   90.00
_cell.angle_gamma   90.00
#
_symmetry.space_group_name_H-M   'P 1'
#
loop_
_entity.id
_entity.type
_entity.pdbx_description
1 polymer ?
#
loop_
_entity_poly.entity_id
_entity_poly.type
_entity_poly.pdbx_seq_one_letter_code
_entity_poly.pdbx_strand_id
1 'polypeptide(L)'
;MDARQQADARAETPHADRGADTTGAAPRAETPRTAPRTWGGRTPEQRRAERRARLLAAALDIWLENGWAAVTMRGVCARAALNDRYFYEHFADRDELLATVWDEVCIEVFGELTAVTVENIGRPPLEIQRMTIERAIELQSGHARILSADHAGSAILEARRSKMLADATDWLMAAAGPYLHPGVDPLSLRMSTLMGIGGFLELLAAWRAGTLDVDAERLIEHTGAHAALLSAQYLEITPE
;
A
#
# COMPACT_ATOMS: atom_id res chain seq x y z
N MET A 1 34.70 39.06 33.91
CA MET A 1 34.48 40.51 33.98
C MET A 1 33.01 40.69 33.81
N ASP A 2 32.37 40.73 34.91
CA ASP A 2 31.80 41.80 35.72
C ASP A 2 30.44 42.19 35.13
N ALA A 3 29.41 41.90 35.78
CA ALA A 3 28.91 42.20 37.12
C ALA A 3 28.00 43.43 37.14
N ARG A 4 26.91 43.19 37.83
CA ARG A 4 26.23 44.06 38.78
C ARG A 4 24.97 44.76 38.22
N GLN A 5 23.90 44.53 38.83
CA GLN A 5 23.36 44.76 40.19
C GLN A 5 22.25 45.80 40.14
N GLN A 6 21.15 45.36 40.70
CA GLN A 6 20.45 45.80 41.93
C GLN A 6 19.40 46.91 41.67
N ALA A 7 18.15 46.60 41.89
CA ALA A 7 17.36 46.72 43.13
C ALA A 7 16.87 48.13 43.38
N ASP A 8 15.59 48.37 43.55
CA ASP A 8 15.08 48.77 44.87
C ASP A 8 13.53 48.70 44.95
N ALA A 9 13.10 48.36 46.09
CA ALA A 9 11.75 48.18 46.59
C ALA A 9 11.17 49.50 47.15
N ARG A 10 9.82 49.52 47.28
CA ARG A 10 9.05 50.03 48.44
C ARG A 10 7.57 50.04 48.05
N ALA A 11 6.75 49.22 48.58
CA ALA A 11 6.04 49.24 49.88
C ALA A 11 5.14 50.48 50.05
N GLU A 12 3.85 50.25 50.14
CA GLU A 12 2.98 50.51 51.29
C GLU A 12 1.49 50.26 50.97
N THR A 13 0.85 49.48 51.78
CA THR A 13 -0.59 49.30 52.02
C THR A 13 -1.11 50.40 52.93
N PRO A 14 -2.39 50.42 53.40
CA PRO A 14 -3.66 49.86 52.92
C PRO A 14 -4.83 50.87 53.02
N HIS A 15 -6.00 50.59 52.49
CA HIS A 15 -7.22 51.00 53.16
C HIS A 15 -8.43 50.14 52.82
N ALA A 16 -9.19 49.87 53.86
CA ALA A 16 -10.26 48.89 53.99
C ALA A 16 -11.60 49.37 53.40
N ASP A 17 -12.41 48.40 53.14
CA ASP A 17 -13.80 48.21 53.61
C ASP A 17 -14.96 48.64 52.68
N ARG A 18 -15.85 47.65 52.60
CA ARG A 18 -17.32 47.65 52.41
C ARG A 18 -17.87 47.29 51.07
N GLY A 19 -18.64 46.20 51.14
CA GLY A 19 -19.84 46.08 50.34
C GLY A 19 -20.03 44.69 49.73
N ALA A 20 -20.68 43.83 50.48
CA ALA A 20 -21.27 42.60 49.99
C ALA A 20 -22.27 42.90 48.85
N ASP A 21 -22.16 42.16 47.76
CA ASP A 21 -23.37 41.66 47.09
C ASP A 21 -23.11 40.34 46.41
N THR A 22 -23.77 39.34 46.96
CA THR A 22 -23.86 37.98 46.44
C THR A 22 -24.85 37.95 45.30
N THR A 23 -24.33 37.79 44.06
CA THR A 23 -25.19 37.35 42.96
C THR A 23 -24.51 36.18 42.32
N GLY A 24 -25.04 34.96 42.59
CA GLY A 24 -24.58 33.71 42.08
C GLY A 24 -24.66 33.69 40.54
N ALA A 25 -23.50 33.62 39.91
CA ALA A 25 -23.41 33.24 38.51
C ALA A 25 -23.61 31.72 38.42
N ALA A 26 -24.76 31.31 37.93
CA ALA A 26 -25.02 29.93 37.53
C ALA A 26 -23.97 29.45 36.52
N PRO A 27 -23.53 28.19 36.59
CA PRO A 27 -22.62 27.65 35.61
C PRO A 27 -23.31 27.67 34.23
N ARG A 28 -22.64 28.28 33.24
CA ARG A 28 -23.06 28.21 31.86
C ARG A 28 -23.11 26.74 31.45
N ALA A 29 -24.31 26.25 31.17
CA ALA A 29 -24.55 24.96 30.58
C ALA A 29 -23.72 24.86 29.28
N GLU A 30 -22.79 23.92 29.25
CA GLU A 30 -22.11 23.52 28.02
C GLU A 30 -23.19 23.08 27.03
N THR A 31 -23.32 23.82 25.95
CA THR A 31 -24.16 23.42 24.81
C THR A 31 -23.67 22.04 24.31
N PRO A 32 -24.55 21.04 24.26
CA PRO A 32 -24.15 19.72 23.75
C PRO A 32 -23.63 19.90 22.33
N ARG A 33 -22.43 19.40 22.06
CA ARG A 33 -21.88 19.33 20.71
C ARG A 33 -22.90 18.62 19.84
N THR A 34 -23.52 19.34 18.93
CA THR A 34 -24.50 18.82 17.99
C THR A 34 -23.87 17.67 17.23
N ALA A 35 -24.44 16.46 17.34
CA ALA A 35 -24.04 15.32 16.55
C ALA A 35 -24.05 15.71 15.05
N PRO A 36 -23.12 15.20 14.26
CA PRO A 36 -23.04 15.56 12.82
C PRO A 36 -24.36 15.24 12.15
N ARG A 37 -24.94 16.27 11.49
CA ARG A 37 -26.24 16.15 10.79
C ARG A 37 -26.10 15.13 9.67
N THR A 38 -26.72 13.95 9.84
CA THR A 38 -26.87 12.94 8.80
C THR A 38 -27.92 13.38 7.80
N TRP A 39 -27.52 13.73 6.58
CA TRP A 39 -28.43 13.95 5.48
C TRP A 39 -28.51 12.66 4.65
N GLY A 40 -29.66 12.01 4.57
CA GLY A 40 -29.81 10.72 3.89
C GLY A 40 -29.13 9.54 4.58
N GLY A 41 -28.99 9.55 5.92
CA GLY A 41 -28.42 8.44 6.70
C GLY A 41 -26.89 8.29 6.67
N ARG A 42 -26.14 9.14 5.91
CA ARG A 42 -24.67 9.06 5.77
C ARG A 42 -23.97 10.32 6.31
N THR A 43 -22.84 10.11 7.00
CA THR A 43 -22.01 11.23 7.48
C THR A 43 -21.27 11.91 6.32
N PRO A 44 -20.79 13.17 6.50
CA PRO A 44 -19.93 13.83 5.51
C PRO A 44 -18.67 13.01 5.19
N GLU A 45 -18.07 12.35 6.18
CA GLU A 45 -16.90 11.48 6.04
C GLU A 45 -17.21 10.24 5.19
N GLN A 46 -18.34 9.57 5.46
CA GLN A 46 -18.77 8.43 4.64
C GLN A 46 -18.97 8.83 3.18
N ARG A 47 -19.61 9.97 2.92
CA ARG A 47 -19.78 10.49 1.55
C ARG A 47 -18.45 10.82 0.89
N ARG A 48 -17.46 11.34 1.65
CA ARG A 48 -16.12 11.61 1.17
C ARG A 48 -15.41 10.31 0.80
N ALA A 49 -15.44 9.31 1.68
CA ALA A 49 -14.85 7.99 1.43
C ALA A 49 -15.45 7.31 0.19
N GLU A 50 -16.79 7.36 0.03
CA GLU A 50 -17.48 6.82 -1.15
C GLU A 50 -17.04 7.50 -2.45
N ARG A 51 -16.88 8.84 -2.45
CA ARG A 51 -16.40 9.54 -3.64
C ARG A 51 -14.96 9.14 -3.98
N ARG A 52 -14.09 9.01 -2.97
CA ARG A 52 -12.72 8.55 -3.17
C ARG A 52 -12.69 7.15 -3.76
N ALA A 53 -13.47 6.22 -3.22
CA ALA A 53 -13.56 4.85 -3.72
C ALA A 53 -14.07 4.80 -5.18
N ARG A 54 -15.05 5.63 -5.54
CA ARG A 54 -15.55 5.73 -6.92
C ARG A 54 -14.50 6.26 -7.88
N LEU A 55 -13.68 7.23 -7.49
CA LEU A 55 -12.59 7.75 -8.31
C LEU A 55 -11.51 6.68 -8.53
N LEU A 56 -11.13 5.95 -7.48
CA LEU A 56 -10.14 4.87 -7.57
C LEU A 56 -10.64 3.71 -8.45
N ALA A 57 -11.87 3.26 -8.25
CA ALA A 57 -12.48 2.23 -9.08
C ALA A 57 -12.53 2.64 -10.56
N ALA A 58 -12.98 3.87 -10.85
CA ALA A 58 -13.01 4.39 -12.21
C ALA A 58 -11.61 4.49 -12.85
N ALA A 59 -10.59 4.87 -12.07
CA ALA A 59 -9.20 4.93 -12.55
C ALA A 59 -8.66 3.52 -12.84
N LEU A 60 -8.91 2.56 -11.95
CA LEU A 60 -8.52 1.17 -12.13
C LEU A 60 -9.18 0.55 -13.35
N ASP A 61 -10.49 0.75 -13.54
CA ASP A 61 -11.22 0.26 -14.72
C ASP A 61 -10.60 0.81 -16.02
N ILE A 62 -10.36 2.13 -16.10
CA ILE A 62 -9.71 2.73 -17.28
C ILE A 62 -8.33 2.14 -17.52
N TRP A 63 -7.56 1.95 -16.45
CA TRP A 63 -6.22 1.37 -16.54
C TRP A 63 -6.26 -0.05 -17.07
N LEU A 64 -7.16 -0.88 -16.55
CA LEU A 64 -7.32 -2.27 -16.98
C LEU A 64 -7.79 -2.40 -18.42
N GLU A 65 -8.63 -1.48 -18.88
CA GLU A 65 -9.16 -1.47 -20.28
C GLU A 65 -8.17 -0.92 -21.29
N ASN A 66 -7.46 0.17 -20.95
CA ASN A 66 -6.77 1.01 -21.93
C ASN A 66 -5.32 1.35 -21.55
N GLY A 67 -4.81 0.81 -20.46
CA GLY A 67 -3.48 1.12 -19.92
C GLY A 67 -3.44 2.40 -19.09
N TRP A 68 -2.37 2.56 -18.30
CA TRP A 68 -2.20 3.70 -17.38
C TRP A 68 -2.17 5.05 -18.09
N ALA A 69 -1.67 5.10 -19.34
CA ALA A 69 -1.59 6.34 -20.11
C ALA A 69 -2.97 6.94 -20.42
N ALA A 70 -4.01 6.10 -20.54
CA ALA A 70 -5.39 6.52 -20.77
C ALA A 70 -6.10 7.06 -19.51
N VAL A 71 -5.56 6.84 -18.31
CA VAL A 71 -6.10 7.39 -17.08
C VAL A 71 -5.90 8.89 -17.06
N THR A 72 -6.94 9.67 -17.25
CA THR A 72 -6.93 11.13 -17.18
C THR A 72 -7.93 11.61 -16.12
N MET A 73 -7.65 12.75 -15.48
CA MET A 73 -8.57 13.34 -14.51
C MET A 73 -10.00 13.46 -15.05
N ARG A 74 -10.14 13.98 -16.26
CA ARG A 74 -11.46 14.17 -16.91
C ARG A 74 -12.16 12.84 -17.20
N GLY A 75 -11.41 11.85 -17.69
CA GLY A 75 -11.94 10.50 -17.95
C GLY A 75 -12.41 9.82 -16.66
N VAL A 76 -11.61 9.91 -15.59
CA VAL A 76 -11.95 9.36 -14.27
C VAL A 76 -13.18 10.04 -13.67
N CYS A 77 -13.25 11.38 -13.70
CA CYS A 77 -14.42 12.11 -13.22
C CYS A 77 -15.70 11.75 -13.99
N ALA A 78 -15.60 11.64 -15.33
CA ALA A 78 -16.73 11.25 -16.16
C ALA A 78 -17.23 9.84 -15.83
N ARG A 79 -16.31 8.85 -15.72
CA ARG A 79 -16.66 7.46 -15.38
C ARG A 79 -17.21 7.34 -13.96
N ALA A 80 -16.65 8.07 -13.00
CA ALA A 80 -17.11 8.11 -11.62
C ALA A 80 -18.42 8.89 -11.42
N ALA A 81 -18.95 9.59 -12.45
CA ALA A 81 -20.06 10.54 -12.37
C ALA A 81 -19.83 11.58 -11.26
N LEU A 82 -18.64 12.17 -11.22
CA LEU A 82 -18.20 13.22 -10.30
C LEU A 82 -17.62 14.38 -11.10
N ASN A 83 -17.61 15.57 -10.50
CA ASN A 83 -16.96 16.74 -11.11
C ASN A 83 -15.50 16.89 -10.63
N ASP A 84 -14.76 17.76 -11.34
CA ASP A 84 -13.34 18.01 -11.10
C ASP A 84 -13.05 18.49 -9.67
N ARG A 85 -13.99 19.22 -9.04
CA ARG A 85 -13.83 19.65 -7.65
C ARG A 85 -13.65 18.47 -6.70
N TYR A 86 -14.44 17.41 -6.89
CA TYR A 86 -14.34 16.21 -6.06
C TYR A 86 -13.04 15.44 -6.29
N PHE A 87 -12.48 15.51 -7.50
CA PHE A 87 -11.15 14.96 -7.76
C PHE A 87 -10.09 15.64 -6.89
N TYR A 88 -10.04 16.99 -6.94
CA TYR A 88 -9.07 17.77 -6.17
C TYR A 88 -9.30 17.80 -4.65
N GLU A 89 -10.46 17.34 -4.17
CA GLU A 89 -10.67 17.09 -2.74
C GLU A 89 -9.92 15.83 -2.24
N HIS A 90 -9.48 14.95 -3.16
CA HIS A 90 -8.90 13.63 -2.85
C HIS A 90 -7.50 13.41 -3.39
N PHE A 91 -7.17 14.00 -4.52
CA PHE A 91 -5.89 13.83 -5.22
C PHE A 91 -5.40 15.19 -5.72
N ALA A 92 -4.12 15.48 -5.50
CA ALA A 92 -3.50 16.72 -5.99
C ALA A 92 -3.41 16.73 -7.52
N ASP A 93 -3.11 15.55 -8.09
CA ASP A 93 -2.95 15.38 -9.53
C ASP A 93 -3.23 13.93 -9.97
N ARG A 94 -3.01 13.67 -11.26
CA ARG A 94 -3.13 12.35 -11.88
C ARG A 94 -2.12 11.35 -11.33
N ASP A 95 -0.92 11.78 -11.05
CA ASP A 95 0.17 10.90 -10.63
C ASP A 95 -0.06 10.39 -9.20
N GLU A 96 -0.61 11.22 -8.31
CA GLU A 96 -1.07 10.79 -7.00
C GLU A 96 -2.20 9.76 -7.09
N LEU A 97 -3.15 9.95 -8.01
CA LEU A 97 -4.20 8.97 -8.27
C LEU A 97 -3.62 7.64 -8.75
N LEU A 98 -2.71 7.66 -9.75
CA LEU A 98 -2.07 6.45 -10.28
C LEU A 98 -1.27 5.72 -9.20
N ALA A 99 -0.48 6.46 -8.41
CA ALA A 99 0.26 5.90 -7.28
C ALA A 99 -0.66 5.24 -6.26
N THR A 100 -1.80 5.87 -5.95
CA THR A 100 -2.77 5.32 -5.01
C THR A 100 -3.42 4.04 -5.54
N VAL A 101 -3.83 4.00 -6.81
CA VAL A 101 -4.37 2.79 -7.45
C VAL A 101 -3.35 1.66 -7.41
N TRP A 102 -2.08 1.96 -7.75
CA TRP A 102 -0.99 1.00 -7.65
C TRP A 102 -0.82 0.43 -6.24
N ASP A 103 -0.75 1.33 -5.26
CA ASP A 103 -0.53 0.96 -3.86
C ASP A 103 -1.69 0.08 -3.32
N GLU A 104 -2.96 0.38 -3.68
CA GLU A 104 -4.12 -0.43 -3.30
C GLU A 104 -4.06 -1.84 -3.93
N VAL A 105 -3.69 -1.95 -5.20
CA VAL A 105 -3.51 -3.27 -5.86
C VAL A 105 -2.34 -4.03 -5.27
N CYS A 106 -1.23 -3.37 -4.95
CA CYS A 106 -0.11 -4.01 -4.24
C CYS A 106 -0.56 -4.59 -2.90
N ILE A 107 -1.29 -3.82 -2.10
CA ILE A 107 -1.79 -4.27 -0.78
C ILE A 107 -2.69 -5.51 -0.94
N GLU A 108 -3.61 -5.50 -1.91
CA GLU A 108 -4.47 -6.63 -2.22
C GLU A 108 -3.66 -7.87 -2.58
N VAL A 109 -2.76 -7.76 -3.57
CA VAL A 109 -1.95 -8.89 -4.08
C VAL A 109 -1.03 -9.44 -2.99
N PHE A 110 -0.29 -8.58 -2.28
CA PHE A 110 0.57 -9.04 -1.18
C PHE A 110 -0.22 -9.65 -0.02
N GLY A 111 -1.42 -9.14 0.25
CA GLY A 111 -2.35 -9.74 1.22
C GLY A 111 -2.71 -11.18 0.86
N GLU A 112 -3.09 -11.41 -0.39
CA GLU A 112 -3.43 -12.74 -0.91
C GLU A 112 -2.23 -13.70 -0.87
N LEU A 113 -1.04 -13.26 -1.30
CA LEU A 113 0.16 -14.10 -1.27
C LEU A 113 0.62 -14.41 0.15
N THR A 114 0.47 -13.45 1.06
CA THR A 114 0.77 -13.65 2.49
C THR A 114 -0.21 -14.61 3.11
N ALA A 115 -1.50 -14.54 2.77
CA ALA A 115 -2.52 -15.47 3.25
C ALA A 115 -2.18 -16.92 2.89
N VAL A 116 -1.77 -17.20 1.64
CA VAL A 116 -1.30 -18.52 1.22
C VAL A 116 -0.18 -19.03 2.13
N THR A 117 0.79 -18.17 2.43
CA THR A 117 1.94 -18.55 3.28
C THR A 117 1.50 -18.83 4.72
N VAL A 118 0.66 -17.97 5.29
CA VAL A 118 0.20 -18.08 6.70
C VAL A 118 -0.71 -19.29 6.90
N GLU A 119 -1.64 -19.52 5.99
CA GLU A 119 -2.59 -20.65 6.05
C GLU A 119 -1.91 -22.01 5.88
N ASN A 120 -0.73 -22.05 5.29
CA ASN A 120 0.01 -23.28 5.01
C ASN A 120 1.29 -23.40 5.86
N ILE A 121 1.42 -22.65 6.95
CA ILE A 121 2.53 -22.82 7.91
C ILE A 121 2.60 -24.29 8.38
N GLY A 122 3.81 -24.87 8.30
CA GLY A 122 4.07 -26.25 8.67
C GLY A 122 4.11 -27.23 7.51
N ARG A 123 3.75 -26.81 6.30
CA ARG A 123 4.02 -27.59 5.08
C ARG A 123 5.48 -27.42 4.62
N PRO A 124 5.98 -28.31 3.76
CA PRO A 124 7.29 -28.14 3.15
C PRO A 124 7.44 -26.78 2.45
N PRO A 125 8.56 -26.05 2.61
CA PRO A 125 8.74 -24.72 2.04
C PRO A 125 8.52 -24.63 0.52
N LEU A 126 8.93 -25.67 -0.23
CA LEU A 126 8.73 -25.73 -1.68
C LEU A 126 7.26 -25.87 -2.09
N GLU A 127 6.46 -26.56 -1.26
CA GLU A 127 5.01 -26.68 -1.49
C GLU A 127 4.34 -25.31 -1.31
N ILE A 128 4.66 -24.59 -0.24
CA ILE A 128 4.16 -23.23 0.00
C ILE A 128 4.59 -22.29 -1.15
N GLN A 129 5.84 -22.39 -1.58
CA GLN A 129 6.37 -21.61 -2.69
C GLN A 129 5.58 -21.87 -3.98
N ARG A 130 5.31 -23.12 -4.31
CA ARG A 130 4.50 -23.50 -5.48
C ARG A 130 3.09 -22.92 -5.39
N MET A 131 2.40 -23.06 -4.25
CA MET A 131 1.06 -22.52 -4.01
C MET A 131 1.05 -21.00 -4.15
N THR A 132 2.11 -20.32 -3.69
CA THR A 132 2.24 -18.84 -3.83
C THR A 132 2.40 -18.44 -5.29
N ILE A 133 3.17 -19.20 -6.10
CA ILE A 133 3.31 -18.99 -7.55
C ILE A 133 1.97 -19.22 -8.26
N GLU A 134 1.28 -20.31 -7.95
CA GLU A 134 -0.06 -20.61 -8.47
C GLU A 134 -1.00 -19.42 -8.22
N ARG A 135 -1.06 -18.94 -6.96
CA ARG A 135 -1.91 -17.78 -6.61
C ARG A 135 -1.51 -16.52 -7.35
N ALA A 136 -0.21 -16.23 -7.48
CA ALA A 136 0.26 -15.06 -8.22
C ALA A 136 -0.13 -15.09 -9.71
N ILE A 137 -0.15 -16.27 -10.33
CA ILE A 137 -0.58 -16.46 -11.72
C ILE A 137 -2.10 -16.33 -11.85
N GLU A 138 -2.89 -16.91 -10.95
CA GLU A 138 -4.35 -16.77 -10.91
C GLU A 138 -4.79 -15.31 -10.80
N LEU A 139 -4.12 -14.53 -9.95
CA LEU A 139 -4.40 -13.10 -9.76
C LEU A 139 -4.21 -12.27 -11.02
N GLN A 140 -3.46 -12.77 -12.04
CA GLN A 140 -3.29 -12.07 -13.32
C GLN A 140 -4.58 -11.96 -14.15
N SER A 141 -5.60 -12.74 -13.86
CA SER A 141 -6.94 -12.57 -14.45
C SER A 141 -7.65 -11.30 -13.97
N GLY A 142 -7.25 -10.77 -12.81
CA GLY A 142 -7.83 -9.60 -12.15
C GLY A 142 -6.94 -8.35 -12.19
N HIS A 143 -6.94 -7.63 -11.07
CA HIS A 143 -6.25 -6.34 -10.91
C HIS A 143 -4.71 -6.47 -10.91
N ALA A 144 -4.17 -7.59 -10.43
CA ALA A 144 -2.73 -7.82 -10.32
C ALA A 144 -1.96 -7.62 -11.65
N ARG A 145 -2.66 -7.72 -12.77
CA ARG A 145 -2.04 -7.53 -14.09
C ARG A 145 -1.44 -6.14 -14.30
N ILE A 146 -1.87 -5.12 -13.55
CA ILE A 146 -1.24 -3.80 -13.65
C ILE A 146 0.19 -3.81 -13.11
N LEU A 147 0.53 -4.70 -12.17
CA LEU A 147 1.85 -4.78 -11.55
C LEU A 147 2.92 -5.37 -12.49
N SER A 148 2.50 -6.19 -13.45
CA SER A 148 3.36 -6.78 -14.48
C SER A 148 3.28 -6.06 -15.83
N ALA A 149 2.54 -4.96 -15.95
CA ALA A 149 2.43 -4.19 -17.19
C ALA A 149 3.66 -3.31 -17.43
N ASP A 150 3.79 -2.80 -18.67
CA ASP A 150 4.78 -1.78 -18.98
C ASP A 150 4.36 -0.41 -18.44
N HIS A 151 5.27 0.21 -17.69
CA HIS A 151 5.09 1.54 -17.05
C HIS A 151 6.08 2.57 -17.59
N ALA A 152 6.80 2.25 -18.65
CA ALA A 152 7.77 3.14 -19.27
C ALA A 152 7.15 4.51 -19.60
N GLY A 153 7.85 5.57 -19.19
CA GLY A 153 7.39 6.95 -19.38
C GLY A 153 6.52 7.51 -18.26
N SER A 154 6.26 6.73 -17.17
CA SER A 154 5.67 7.25 -15.94
C SER A 154 6.64 7.13 -14.77
N ALA A 155 7.32 8.22 -14.44
CA ALA A 155 8.31 8.23 -13.36
C ALA A 155 7.73 7.77 -12.02
N ILE A 156 6.45 8.09 -11.73
CA ILE A 156 5.80 7.67 -10.49
C ILE A 156 5.55 6.16 -10.46
N LEU A 157 5.14 5.56 -11.57
CA LEU A 157 4.89 4.11 -11.64
C LEU A 157 6.20 3.32 -11.67
N GLU A 158 7.24 3.82 -12.36
CA GLU A 158 8.58 3.23 -12.32
C GLU A 158 9.15 3.22 -10.88
N ALA A 159 8.97 4.33 -10.14
CA ALA A 159 9.36 4.40 -8.74
C ALA A 159 8.56 3.41 -7.86
N ARG A 160 7.25 3.27 -8.10
CA ARG A 160 6.39 2.30 -7.39
C ARG A 160 6.80 0.86 -7.69
N ARG A 161 7.09 0.54 -8.95
CA ARG A 161 7.59 -0.79 -9.35
C ARG A 161 8.92 -1.11 -8.67
N SER A 162 9.84 -0.16 -8.65
CA SER A 162 11.13 -0.34 -7.97
C SER A 162 10.97 -0.60 -6.47
N LYS A 163 10.08 0.17 -5.83
CA LYS A 163 9.76 -0.03 -4.41
C LYS A 163 9.11 -1.40 -4.17
N MET A 164 8.14 -1.79 -4.97
CA MET A 164 7.48 -3.10 -4.88
C MET A 164 8.49 -4.24 -4.99
N LEU A 165 9.43 -4.18 -5.93
CA LEU A 165 10.49 -5.18 -6.09
C LEU A 165 11.38 -5.26 -4.84
N ALA A 166 11.74 -4.12 -4.25
CA ALA A 166 12.52 -4.09 -3.03
C ALA A 166 11.74 -4.70 -1.85
N ASP A 167 10.49 -4.27 -1.63
CA ASP A 167 9.63 -4.76 -0.55
C ASP A 167 9.36 -6.27 -0.68
N ALA A 168 9.09 -6.78 -1.91
CA ALA A 168 8.90 -8.19 -2.18
C ALA A 168 10.17 -9.00 -1.91
N THR A 169 11.34 -8.45 -2.28
CA THR A 169 12.63 -9.08 -1.99
C THR A 169 12.86 -9.20 -0.49
N ASP A 170 12.63 -8.14 0.26
CA ASP A 170 12.80 -8.14 1.72
C ASP A 170 11.83 -9.11 2.40
N TRP A 171 10.58 -9.16 1.93
CA TRP A 171 9.58 -10.10 2.42
C TRP A 171 9.97 -11.57 2.18
N LEU A 172 10.42 -11.91 0.95
CA LEU A 172 10.85 -13.28 0.63
C LEU A 172 12.11 -13.69 1.42
N MET A 173 13.08 -12.78 1.56
CA MET A 173 14.26 -13.05 2.38
C MET A 173 13.91 -13.30 3.85
N ALA A 174 12.98 -12.53 4.41
CA ALA A 174 12.49 -12.74 5.77
C ALA A 174 11.75 -14.07 5.92
N ALA A 175 10.91 -14.45 4.96
CA ALA A 175 10.20 -15.72 4.93
C ALA A 175 11.15 -16.93 4.80
N ALA A 176 12.24 -16.80 4.03
CA ALA A 176 13.26 -17.82 3.86
C ALA A 176 14.18 -17.98 5.09
N GLY A 177 14.30 -16.93 5.91
CA GLY A 177 15.24 -16.85 7.03
C GLY A 177 15.35 -18.10 7.91
N PRO A 178 14.23 -18.69 8.39
CA PRO A 178 14.23 -19.89 9.23
C PRO A 178 14.78 -21.16 8.55
N TYR A 179 14.87 -21.15 7.23
CA TYR A 179 15.24 -22.33 6.42
C TYR A 179 16.61 -22.19 5.74
N LEU A 180 17.35 -21.11 5.98
CA LEU A 180 18.62 -20.85 5.32
C LEU A 180 19.72 -21.78 5.82
N HIS A 181 20.56 -22.29 4.89
CA HIS A 181 21.80 -22.96 5.24
C HIS A 181 22.72 -22.07 6.08
N PRO A 182 23.48 -22.63 7.03
CA PRO A 182 24.52 -21.90 7.73
C PRO A 182 25.54 -21.30 6.75
N GLY A 183 25.82 -20.00 6.89
CA GLY A 183 26.85 -19.32 6.09
C GLY A 183 26.38 -18.81 4.71
N VAL A 184 25.07 -18.81 4.44
CA VAL A 184 24.53 -18.15 3.24
C VAL A 184 24.95 -16.68 3.24
N ASP A 185 25.55 -16.24 2.13
CA ASP A 185 25.84 -14.82 1.90
C ASP A 185 24.55 -14.05 1.63
N PRO A 186 24.18 -13.07 2.50
CA PRO A 186 22.94 -12.33 2.35
C PRO A 186 22.85 -11.54 1.04
N LEU A 187 23.99 -11.08 0.50
CA LEU A 187 24.01 -10.33 -0.76
C LEU A 187 23.70 -11.25 -1.95
N SER A 188 24.29 -12.43 -1.98
CA SER A 188 24.01 -13.44 -3.01
C SER A 188 22.53 -13.88 -2.98
N LEU A 189 21.99 -14.12 -1.79
CA LEU A 189 20.56 -14.42 -1.61
C LEU A 189 19.69 -13.29 -2.15
N ARG A 190 20.01 -12.04 -1.79
CA ARG A 190 19.27 -10.85 -2.25
C ARG A 190 19.28 -10.72 -3.77
N MET A 191 20.45 -10.89 -4.39
CA MET A 191 20.58 -10.82 -5.86
C MET A 191 19.71 -11.91 -6.52
N SER A 192 19.78 -13.15 -6.04
CA SER A 192 19.01 -14.26 -6.60
C SER A 192 17.51 -14.07 -6.41
N THR A 193 17.08 -13.58 -5.24
CA THR A 193 15.67 -13.28 -4.97
C THR A 193 15.15 -12.17 -5.89
N LEU A 194 15.91 -11.09 -6.04
CA LEU A 194 15.54 -9.98 -6.93
C LEU A 194 15.47 -10.42 -8.39
N MET A 195 16.41 -11.24 -8.86
CA MET A 195 16.40 -11.83 -10.21
C MET A 195 15.18 -12.73 -10.40
N GLY A 196 14.84 -13.57 -9.40
CA GLY A 196 13.69 -14.46 -9.43
C GLY A 196 12.37 -13.68 -9.54
N ILE A 197 12.16 -12.68 -8.69
CA ILE A 197 10.94 -11.84 -8.72
C ILE A 197 10.87 -11.04 -10.03
N GLY A 198 11.96 -10.36 -10.41
CA GLY A 198 12.01 -9.56 -11.62
C GLY A 198 11.76 -10.39 -12.87
N GLY A 199 12.43 -11.54 -13.00
CA GLY A 199 12.22 -12.49 -14.10
C GLY A 199 10.81 -13.05 -14.13
N PHE A 200 10.20 -13.34 -12.98
CA PHE A 200 8.82 -13.81 -12.88
C PHE A 200 7.82 -12.74 -13.36
N LEU A 201 8.00 -11.48 -13.00
CA LEU A 201 7.13 -10.39 -13.49
C LEU A 201 7.25 -10.19 -14.99
N GLU A 202 8.46 -10.28 -15.56
CA GLU A 202 8.67 -10.21 -17.02
C GLU A 202 8.04 -11.42 -17.72
N LEU A 203 8.13 -12.62 -17.12
CA LEU A 203 7.48 -13.82 -17.63
C LEU A 203 5.95 -13.67 -17.66
N LEU A 204 5.35 -13.12 -16.59
CA LEU A 204 3.92 -12.81 -16.56
C LEU A 204 3.52 -11.77 -17.61
N ALA A 205 4.33 -10.74 -17.80
CA ALA A 205 4.10 -9.73 -18.83
C ALA A 205 4.12 -10.34 -20.23
N ALA A 206 5.14 -11.16 -20.54
CA ALA A 206 5.29 -11.85 -21.83
C ALA A 206 4.14 -12.84 -22.11
N TRP A 207 3.74 -13.60 -21.08
CA TRP A 207 2.59 -14.53 -21.17
C TRP A 207 1.29 -13.78 -21.49
N ARG A 208 1.02 -12.70 -20.78
CA ARG A 208 -0.18 -11.88 -21.01
C ARG A 208 -0.18 -11.15 -22.34
N ALA A 209 0.98 -10.76 -22.83
CA ALA A 209 1.13 -10.17 -24.17
C ALA A 209 0.97 -11.19 -25.30
N GLY A 210 0.84 -12.49 -24.98
CA GLY A 210 0.75 -13.56 -25.97
C GLY A 210 2.07 -13.84 -26.69
N THR A 211 3.20 -13.33 -26.20
CA THR A 211 4.53 -13.65 -26.74
C THR A 211 5.04 -15.02 -26.28
N LEU A 212 4.43 -15.55 -25.22
CA LEU A 212 4.58 -16.93 -24.75
C LEU A 212 3.23 -17.65 -24.94
N ASP A 213 3.19 -18.57 -25.90
CA ASP A 213 2.01 -19.39 -26.19
C ASP A 213 2.03 -20.66 -25.30
N VAL A 214 1.70 -20.47 -24.04
CA VAL A 214 1.61 -21.53 -23.01
C VAL A 214 0.36 -21.30 -22.17
N ASP A 215 -0.19 -22.39 -21.61
CA ASP A 215 -1.25 -22.33 -20.63
C ASP A 215 -0.71 -22.00 -19.22
N ALA A 216 -1.62 -21.72 -18.30
CA ALA A 216 -1.26 -21.39 -16.91
C ALA A 216 -0.59 -22.57 -16.19
N GLU A 217 -1.01 -23.81 -16.46
CA GLU A 217 -0.43 -25.02 -15.86
C GLU A 217 1.05 -25.17 -16.21
N ARG A 218 1.38 -25.01 -17.48
CA ARG A 218 2.77 -25.04 -17.95
C ARG A 218 3.61 -23.94 -17.36
N LEU A 219 3.03 -22.75 -17.20
CA LEU A 219 3.70 -21.61 -16.56
C LEU A 219 4.00 -21.90 -15.09
N ILE A 220 3.04 -22.46 -14.35
CA ILE A 220 3.18 -22.86 -12.96
C ILE A 220 4.28 -23.92 -12.80
N GLU A 221 4.23 -24.99 -13.61
CA GLU A 221 5.23 -26.06 -13.58
C GLU A 221 6.63 -25.51 -13.80
N HIS A 222 6.82 -24.73 -14.88
CA HIS A 222 8.13 -24.19 -15.23
C HIS A 222 8.68 -23.23 -14.15
N THR A 223 7.84 -22.31 -13.69
CA THR A 223 8.22 -21.33 -12.67
C THR A 223 8.51 -22.03 -11.33
N GLY A 224 7.68 -23.00 -10.93
CA GLY A 224 7.87 -23.77 -9.71
C GLY A 224 9.18 -24.57 -9.73
N ALA A 225 9.49 -25.25 -10.85
CA ALA A 225 10.75 -25.97 -11.00
C ALA A 225 11.97 -25.05 -10.94
N HIS A 226 11.91 -23.88 -11.58
CA HIS A 226 12.99 -22.89 -11.54
C HIS A 226 13.18 -22.31 -10.13
N ALA A 227 12.09 -21.98 -9.45
CA ALA A 227 12.11 -21.47 -8.09
C ALA A 227 12.67 -22.53 -7.11
N ALA A 228 12.35 -23.82 -7.29
CA ALA A 228 12.91 -24.90 -6.49
C ALA A 228 14.43 -25.04 -6.67
N LEU A 229 14.93 -24.92 -7.91
CA LEU A 229 16.37 -24.92 -8.18
C LEU A 229 17.10 -23.78 -7.50
N LEU A 230 16.53 -22.56 -7.52
CA LEU A 230 17.10 -21.40 -6.82
C LEU A 230 17.08 -21.62 -5.29
N SER A 231 15.97 -22.12 -4.77
CA SER A 231 15.80 -22.39 -3.34
C SER A 231 16.79 -23.44 -2.83
N ALA A 232 17.09 -24.47 -3.60
CA ALA A 232 18.03 -25.52 -3.24
C ALA A 232 19.47 -25.01 -3.00
N GLN A 233 19.82 -23.84 -3.54
CA GLN A 233 21.13 -23.23 -3.30
C GLN A 233 21.25 -22.57 -1.92
N TYR A 234 20.15 -22.22 -1.30
CA TYR A 234 20.12 -21.38 -0.10
C TYR A 234 19.39 -22.00 1.08
N LEU A 235 18.42 -22.90 0.82
CA LEU A 235 17.55 -23.47 1.84
C LEU A 235 17.93 -24.89 2.22
N GLU A 236 17.92 -25.19 3.52
CA GLU A 236 17.94 -26.55 4.05
C GLU A 236 16.59 -27.22 3.75
N ILE A 237 16.47 -27.75 2.55
CA ILE A 237 15.31 -28.54 2.15
C ILE A 237 15.68 -30.01 2.42
N THR A 238 15.15 -30.57 3.50
CA THR A 238 15.28 -32.01 3.75
C THR A 238 14.50 -32.72 2.62
N PRO A 239 15.15 -33.53 1.77
CA PRO A 239 14.41 -34.35 0.82
C PRO A 239 13.57 -35.34 1.63
N GLU A 240 12.26 -35.42 1.34
CA GLU A 240 11.40 -36.51 1.80
C GLU A 240 11.84 -37.87 1.23
#